data_7370721ee9b98c7868985ff3b4a3411d
#
_entry.id   7370721ee9b98c7868985ff3b4a3411d
#
_cell.length_a   1.000
_cell.length_b   1.000
_cell.length_c   1.000
_cell.angle_alpha   90.00
_cell.angle_beta   90.00
_cell.angle_gamma   90.00
#
_symmetry.space_group_name_H-M   'P 1'
#
loop_
_entity.id
_entity.type
_entity.pdbx_description
1 polymer ?
#
loop_
_entity_poly.entity_id
_entity_poly.type
_entity_poly.pdbx_seq_one_letter_code
_entity_poly.pdbx_strand_id
1 'polypeptide(L)'
;ILKLKSFYAVFVHNTNYLYDKKGHEIYKGLMEAQKKGLVKKIGASTYTIEEIKTIISKYKKMDIIMLPFNVFDQRPIKTKILEKLEKLNIEIYSRSVFLQGLLLMKHNKIPKPFIKWMKKFKNLDLLSRKLNLKKYEICLRYVLTNSFIDKVVVGSDNFNQLKQLVNTKGILKLDVKNLNASTEINLINPSKWQNIKRGIKE
;
A
#
# COMPACT_ATOMS: atom_id res chain seq x y z
N ILE A 1 -15.60 -12.71 16.84
CA ILE A 1 -15.93 -12.82 15.41
C ILE A 1 -16.94 -11.73 15.08
N LEU A 2 -16.82 -11.13 13.91
CA LEU A 2 -17.42 -9.86 13.49
C LEU A 2 -18.94 -9.86 13.30
N LYS A 3 -19.76 -10.65 13.83
CA LYS A 3 -21.25 -10.67 13.77
C LYS A 3 -21.88 -9.77 12.66
N LEU A 4 -21.27 -9.71 11.47
CA LEU A 4 -21.73 -8.91 10.32
C LEU A 4 -22.54 -9.77 9.37
N LYS A 5 -23.65 -9.22 8.84
CA LYS A 5 -24.45 -9.89 7.79
C LYS A 5 -23.75 -9.87 6.43
N SER A 6 -22.95 -8.84 6.16
CA SER A 6 -22.18 -8.70 4.91
C SER A 6 -20.92 -7.87 5.13
N PHE A 7 -19.95 -8.01 4.22
CA PHE A 7 -18.73 -7.22 4.19
C PHE A 7 -18.78 -6.19 3.07
N TYR A 8 -18.15 -5.03 3.29
CA TYR A 8 -17.97 -4.07 2.20
C TYR A 8 -17.06 -4.63 1.11
N ALA A 9 -15.93 -5.22 1.47
CA ALA A 9 -14.99 -5.78 0.52
C ALA A 9 -14.31 -7.05 1.04
N VAL A 10 -14.01 -7.95 0.12
CA VAL A 10 -13.15 -9.11 0.35
C VAL A 10 -12.00 -9.09 -0.66
N PHE A 11 -10.78 -9.41 -0.22
CA PHE A 11 -9.59 -9.38 -1.05
C PHE A 11 -8.96 -10.76 -1.21
N VAL A 12 -8.54 -11.09 -2.42
CA VAL A 12 -7.56 -12.14 -2.62
C VAL A 12 -6.22 -11.60 -2.15
N HIS A 13 -5.78 -12.08 -0.98
CA HIS A 13 -4.56 -11.58 -0.33
C HIS A 13 -3.28 -12.00 -1.07
N ASN A 14 -3.23 -13.22 -1.58
CA ASN A 14 -2.12 -13.72 -2.39
C ASN A 14 -2.57 -13.92 -3.83
N THR A 15 -2.13 -13.02 -4.71
CA THR A 15 -2.49 -13.00 -6.12
C THR A 15 -2.01 -14.23 -6.91
N ASN A 16 -1.03 -14.98 -6.40
CA ASN A 16 -0.60 -16.23 -7.03
C ASN A 16 -1.75 -17.21 -7.22
N TYR A 17 -2.72 -17.22 -6.30
CA TYR A 17 -3.92 -18.04 -6.44
C TYR A 17 -4.81 -17.66 -7.63
N LEU A 18 -4.66 -16.45 -8.16
CA LEU A 18 -5.40 -16.01 -9.36
C LEU A 18 -4.68 -16.38 -10.67
N TYR A 19 -3.41 -16.79 -10.61
CA TYR A 19 -2.63 -17.13 -11.80
C TYR A 19 -2.67 -18.61 -12.16
N ASP A 20 -2.90 -19.48 -11.19
CA ASP A 20 -3.00 -20.91 -11.41
C ASP A 20 -4.35 -21.33 -12.03
N LYS A 21 -4.50 -22.64 -12.28
CA LYS A 21 -5.71 -23.21 -12.86
C LYS A 21 -6.97 -22.98 -12.02
N LYS A 22 -6.81 -22.85 -10.69
CA LYS A 22 -7.92 -22.63 -9.74
C LYS A 22 -8.32 -21.16 -9.63
N GLY A 23 -7.56 -20.24 -10.20
CA GLY A 23 -7.84 -18.81 -10.11
C GLY A 23 -9.20 -18.42 -10.65
N HIS A 24 -9.69 -19.11 -11.68
CA HIS A 24 -11.03 -18.89 -12.21
C HIS A 24 -12.13 -19.36 -11.24
N GLU A 25 -11.93 -20.46 -10.55
CA GLU A 25 -12.88 -20.97 -9.53
C GLU A 25 -12.96 -20.03 -8.34
N ILE A 26 -11.81 -19.52 -7.85
CA ILE A 26 -11.76 -18.52 -6.77
C ILE A 26 -12.53 -17.27 -7.18
N TYR A 27 -12.26 -16.77 -8.38
CA TYR A 27 -12.96 -15.59 -8.88
C TYR A 27 -14.47 -15.82 -9.02
N LYS A 28 -14.90 -16.99 -9.54
CA LYS A 28 -16.31 -17.38 -9.63
C LYS A 28 -16.96 -17.41 -8.24
N GLY A 29 -16.31 -18.01 -7.24
CA GLY A 29 -16.79 -18.03 -5.86
C GLY A 29 -16.95 -16.62 -5.26
N LEU A 30 -16.02 -15.70 -5.53
CA LEU A 30 -16.13 -14.30 -5.12
C LEU A 30 -17.32 -13.59 -5.79
N MET A 31 -17.53 -13.82 -7.08
CA MET A 31 -18.67 -13.27 -7.82
C MET A 31 -20.01 -13.81 -7.30
N GLU A 32 -20.07 -15.08 -6.92
CA GLU A 32 -21.26 -15.69 -6.30
C GLU A 32 -21.52 -15.09 -4.90
N ALA A 33 -20.50 -14.88 -4.10
CA ALA A 33 -20.60 -14.22 -2.79
C ALA A 33 -21.15 -12.78 -2.95
N GLN A 34 -20.68 -12.06 -3.96
CA GLN A 34 -21.18 -10.72 -4.29
C GLN A 34 -22.64 -10.77 -4.73
N LYS A 35 -23.00 -11.69 -5.62
CA LYS A 35 -24.39 -11.87 -6.08
C LYS A 35 -25.35 -12.22 -4.93
N LYS A 36 -24.90 -13.00 -3.94
CA LYS A 36 -25.66 -13.34 -2.73
C LYS A 36 -25.71 -12.21 -1.69
N GLY A 37 -25.09 -11.04 -1.94
CA GLY A 37 -25.05 -9.91 -1.02
C GLY A 37 -24.16 -10.11 0.22
N LEU A 38 -23.36 -11.17 0.26
CA LEU A 38 -22.43 -11.43 1.35
C LEU A 38 -21.24 -10.46 1.36
N VAL A 39 -20.89 -9.93 0.19
CA VAL A 39 -19.86 -8.92 0.00
C VAL A 39 -20.33 -7.92 -1.06
N LYS A 40 -20.02 -6.63 -0.85
CA LYS A 40 -20.38 -5.59 -1.85
C LYS A 40 -19.34 -5.49 -2.96
N LYS A 41 -18.06 -5.63 -2.64
CA LYS A 41 -16.95 -5.47 -3.58
C LYS A 41 -15.92 -6.56 -3.42
N ILE A 42 -15.33 -6.97 -4.54
CA ILE A 42 -14.26 -7.97 -4.57
C ILE A 42 -12.96 -7.30 -5.05
N GLY A 43 -11.84 -7.66 -4.46
CA GLY A 43 -10.56 -7.05 -4.76
C GLY A 43 -9.38 -8.00 -4.69
N ALA A 44 -8.22 -7.50 -5.10
CA ALA A 44 -6.95 -8.20 -5.01
C ALA A 44 -5.85 -7.32 -4.38
N SER A 45 -5.01 -7.95 -3.55
CA SER A 45 -3.87 -7.28 -2.91
C SER A 45 -2.59 -7.61 -3.67
N THR A 46 -2.10 -6.65 -4.45
CA THR A 46 -0.97 -6.80 -5.38
C THR A 46 0.34 -6.26 -4.82
N TYR A 47 1.46 -6.69 -5.39
CA TYR A 47 2.81 -6.21 -5.06
C TYR A 47 3.51 -5.53 -6.23
N THR A 48 3.14 -5.86 -7.46
CA THR A 48 3.79 -5.36 -8.67
C THR A 48 2.78 -4.78 -9.65
N ILE A 49 3.28 -3.95 -10.55
CA ILE A 49 2.46 -3.37 -11.63
C ILE A 49 2.02 -4.46 -12.62
N GLU A 50 2.86 -5.46 -12.84
CA GLU A 50 2.60 -6.59 -13.71
C GLU A 50 1.44 -7.45 -13.17
N GLU A 51 1.41 -7.69 -11.85
CA GLU A 51 0.26 -8.33 -11.20
C GLU A 51 -1.04 -7.57 -11.46
N ILE A 52 -1.02 -6.24 -11.29
CA ILE A 52 -2.20 -5.40 -11.52
C ILE A 52 -2.67 -5.56 -12.97
N LYS A 53 -1.76 -5.39 -13.94
CA LYS A 53 -2.09 -5.51 -15.36
C LYS A 53 -2.71 -6.86 -15.71
N THR A 54 -2.15 -7.94 -15.17
CA THR A 54 -2.66 -9.30 -15.38
C THR A 54 -4.04 -9.48 -14.79
N ILE A 55 -4.26 -9.03 -13.55
CA ILE A 55 -5.55 -9.17 -12.87
C ILE A 55 -6.65 -8.41 -13.60
N ILE A 56 -6.44 -7.14 -13.94
CA ILE A 56 -7.47 -6.34 -14.62
C ILE A 56 -7.73 -6.79 -16.06
N SER A 57 -6.78 -7.47 -16.71
CA SER A 57 -7.01 -8.06 -18.03
C SER A 57 -7.81 -9.35 -17.95
N LYS A 58 -7.52 -10.22 -16.96
CA LYS A 58 -8.12 -11.54 -16.81
C LYS A 58 -9.48 -11.51 -16.09
N TYR A 59 -9.64 -10.63 -15.10
CA TYR A 59 -10.80 -10.56 -14.21
C TYR A 59 -11.51 -9.20 -14.31
N LYS A 60 -12.39 -9.06 -15.32
CA LYS A 60 -13.00 -7.79 -15.74
C LYS A 60 -13.91 -7.10 -14.70
N LYS A 61 -14.43 -7.85 -13.73
CA LYS A 61 -15.30 -7.32 -12.67
C LYS A 61 -14.57 -7.24 -11.31
N MET A 62 -13.27 -7.02 -11.33
CA MET A 62 -12.53 -6.71 -10.10
C MET A 62 -12.86 -5.27 -9.69
N ASP A 63 -13.45 -5.09 -8.50
CA ASP A 63 -13.91 -3.77 -8.04
C ASP A 63 -12.80 -2.96 -7.37
N ILE A 64 -11.81 -3.63 -6.77
CA ILE A 64 -10.79 -2.97 -5.95
C ILE A 64 -9.40 -3.56 -6.24
N ILE A 65 -8.42 -2.70 -6.40
CA ILE A 65 -7.01 -3.07 -6.37
C ILE A 65 -6.34 -2.43 -5.15
N MET A 66 -5.78 -3.26 -4.28
CA MET A 66 -4.92 -2.82 -3.19
C MET A 66 -3.46 -2.96 -3.62
N LEU A 67 -2.72 -1.86 -3.61
CA LEU A 67 -1.34 -1.77 -4.09
C LEU A 67 -0.42 -1.05 -3.10
N PRO A 68 0.89 -1.34 -3.08
CA PRO A 68 1.84 -0.57 -2.31
C PRO A 68 2.03 0.81 -2.95
N PHE A 69 1.88 1.86 -2.12
CA PHE A 69 2.14 3.23 -2.53
C PHE A 69 2.59 4.05 -1.31
N ASN A 70 3.75 4.68 -1.40
CA ASN A 70 4.33 5.48 -0.33
C ASN A 70 5.42 6.42 -0.88
N VAL A 71 6.04 7.22 -0.01
CA VAL A 71 7.05 8.21 -0.40
C VAL A 71 8.26 7.63 -1.14
N PHE A 72 8.59 6.34 -0.96
CA PHE A 72 9.66 5.67 -1.69
C PHE A 72 9.15 4.85 -2.87
N ASP A 73 8.00 4.18 -2.74
CA ASP A 73 7.39 3.41 -3.82
C ASP A 73 6.37 4.26 -4.60
N GLN A 74 6.86 4.91 -5.62
CA GLN A 74 6.07 5.76 -6.51
C GLN A 74 5.83 5.09 -7.87
N ARG A 75 6.08 3.78 -8.01
CA ARG A 75 5.83 3.03 -9.24
C ARG A 75 4.42 3.22 -9.80
N PRO A 76 3.36 3.25 -8.95
CA PRO A 76 2.00 3.43 -9.45
C PRO A 76 1.78 4.74 -10.22
N ILE A 77 2.41 5.85 -9.79
CA ILE A 77 2.36 7.13 -10.52
C ILE A 77 3.18 7.04 -11.81
N LYS A 78 4.44 6.58 -11.69
CA LYS A 78 5.39 6.56 -12.83
C LYS A 78 4.91 5.72 -14.00
N THR A 79 4.15 4.66 -13.72
CA THR A 79 3.62 3.74 -14.74
C THR A 79 2.22 4.12 -15.21
N LYS A 80 1.66 5.21 -14.70
CA LYS A 80 0.29 5.65 -14.98
C LYS A 80 -0.77 4.57 -14.73
N ILE A 81 -0.48 3.63 -13.79
CA ILE A 81 -1.44 2.55 -13.48
C ILE A 81 -2.63 3.09 -12.70
N LEU A 82 -2.46 4.17 -11.91
CA LEU A 82 -3.54 4.79 -11.14
C LEU A 82 -4.61 5.35 -12.09
N GLU A 83 -4.20 6.11 -13.11
CA GLU A 83 -5.11 6.65 -14.13
C GLU A 83 -5.82 5.54 -14.91
N LYS A 84 -5.13 4.42 -15.15
CA LYS A 84 -5.73 3.26 -15.81
C LYS A 84 -6.81 2.60 -14.96
N LEU A 85 -6.57 2.45 -13.67
CA LEU A 85 -7.54 1.87 -12.73
C LEU A 85 -8.76 2.76 -12.57
N GLU A 86 -8.56 4.08 -12.44
CA GLU A 86 -9.64 5.07 -12.38
C GLU A 86 -10.54 5.00 -13.64
N LYS A 87 -9.96 4.99 -14.84
CA LYS A 87 -10.70 4.83 -16.10
C LYS A 87 -11.52 3.53 -16.20
N LEU A 88 -11.13 2.52 -15.45
CA LEU A 88 -11.86 1.25 -15.33
C LEU A 88 -12.86 1.24 -14.17
N ASN A 89 -13.05 2.35 -13.48
CA ASN A 89 -13.87 2.48 -12.26
C ASN A 89 -13.49 1.46 -11.17
N ILE A 90 -12.20 1.17 -11.02
CA ILE A 90 -11.65 0.27 -10.00
C ILE A 90 -11.18 1.12 -8.83
N GLU A 91 -11.71 0.88 -7.63
CA GLU A 91 -11.24 1.55 -6.41
C GLU A 91 -9.77 1.20 -6.12
N ILE A 92 -9.01 2.18 -5.68
CA ILE A 92 -7.58 2.04 -5.40
C ILE A 92 -7.32 2.19 -3.91
N TYR A 93 -6.89 1.09 -3.27
CA TYR A 93 -6.50 1.09 -1.87
C TYR A 93 -4.98 1.09 -1.78
N SER A 94 -4.43 2.10 -1.10
CA SER A 94 -2.99 2.15 -0.81
C SER A 94 -2.68 1.38 0.46
N ARG A 95 -1.61 0.58 0.43
CA ARG A 95 -1.03 -0.07 1.61
C ARG A 95 0.48 0.17 1.69
N SER A 96 1.10 -0.34 2.74
CA SER A 96 2.56 -0.21 2.98
C SER A 96 3.04 1.25 3.08
N VAL A 97 2.19 2.14 3.56
CA VAL A 97 2.47 3.58 3.70
C VAL A 97 3.75 3.85 4.49
N PHE A 98 4.02 3.03 5.50
CA PHE A 98 5.20 3.14 6.36
C PHE A 98 6.28 2.09 6.07
N LEU A 99 6.15 1.28 5.01
CA LEU A 99 7.05 0.15 4.71
C LEU A 99 7.31 -0.72 5.96
N GLN A 100 6.23 -1.23 6.59
CA GLN A 100 6.30 -2.01 7.84
C GLN A 100 7.08 -1.29 8.96
N GLY A 101 6.95 0.02 9.07
CA GLY A 101 7.62 0.85 10.07
C GLY A 101 9.02 1.33 9.68
N LEU A 102 9.64 0.76 8.65
CA LEU A 102 10.99 1.11 8.23
C LEU A 102 11.18 2.62 7.98
N LEU A 103 10.19 3.29 7.38
CA LEU A 103 10.24 4.74 7.12
C LEU A 103 10.21 5.59 8.39
N LEU A 104 9.74 5.04 9.49
CA LEU A 104 9.58 5.76 10.75
C LEU A 104 10.79 5.60 11.69
N MET A 105 11.69 4.64 11.40
CA MET A 105 12.83 4.31 12.25
C MET A 105 13.81 5.47 12.37
N LYS A 106 14.48 5.55 13.53
CA LYS A 106 15.69 6.38 13.70
C LYS A 106 16.84 5.76 12.91
N HIS A 107 17.79 6.58 12.43
CA HIS A 107 18.91 6.10 11.58
C HIS A 107 19.72 4.97 12.19
N ASN A 108 20.00 5.05 13.50
CA ASN A 108 20.75 4.03 14.22
C ASN A 108 19.99 2.72 14.47
N LYS A 109 18.69 2.70 14.15
CA LYS A 109 17.84 1.50 14.25
C LYS A 109 17.52 0.89 12.88
N ILE A 110 17.99 1.50 11.79
CA ILE A 110 17.78 0.95 10.45
C ILE A 110 18.59 -0.34 10.30
N PRO A 111 17.94 -1.47 9.93
CA PRO A 111 18.62 -2.76 9.79
C PRO A 111 19.71 -2.73 8.71
N LYS A 112 20.81 -3.47 8.96
CA LYS A 112 22.01 -3.51 8.09
C LYS A 112 21.69 -3.62 6.59
N PRO A 113 20.78 -4.48 6.12
CA PRO A 113 20.48 -4.61 4.69
C PRO A 113 19.95 -3.34 4.02
N PHE A 114 19.44 -2.37 4.81
CA PHE A 114 18.90 -1.11 4.29
C PHE A 114 19.88 0.06 4.36
N ILE A 115 21.06 -0.13 4.94
CA ILE A 115 22.07 0.95 5.12
C ILE A 115 22.49 1.55 3.78
N LYS A 116 22.58 0.77 2.72
CA LYS A 116 22.93 1.27 1.39
C LYS A 116 21.97 2.34 0.85
N TRP A 117 20.75 2.42 1.39
CA TRP A 117 19.77 3.47 1.05
C TRP A 117 19.68 4.57 2.11
N MET A 118 20.65 4.67 3.02
CA MET A 118 20.63 5.64 4.13
C MET A 118 20.40 7.09 3.66
N LYS A 119 20.89 7.46 2.48
CA LYS A 119 20.66 8.78 1.91
C LYS A 119 19.15 9.09 1.75
N LYS A 120 18.34 8.10 1.39
CA LYS A 120 16.87 8.26 1.25
C LYS A 120 16.21 8.53 2.61
N PHE A 121 16.63 7.80 3.65
CA PHE A 121 16.10 7.99 5.01
C PHE A 121 16.52 9.36 5.56
N LYS A 122 17.79 9.77 5.36
CA LYS A 122 18.26 11.12 5.73
C LYS A 122 17.45 12.23 5.03
N ASN A 123 17.13 12.07 3.75
CA ASN A 123 16.31 13.04 3.03
C ASN A 123 14.89 13.14 3.59
N LEU A 124 14.30 12.02 4.01
CA LEU A 124 12.99 12.03 4.68
C LEU A 124 13.06 12.75 6.04
N ASP A 125 14.14 12.58 6.80
CA ASP A 125 14.33 13.30 8.06
C ASP A 125 14.58 14.80 7.85
N LEU A 126 15.34 15.17 6.82
CA LEU A 126 15.52 16.58 6.44
C LEU A 126 14.19 17.24 6.08
N LEU A 127 13.35 16.54 5.32
CA LEU A 127 12.02 17.01 4.96
C LEU A 127 11.12 17.15 6.21
N SER A 128 11.20 16.18 7.13
CA SER A 128 10.48 16.22 8.41
C SER A 128 10.81 17.47 9.21
N ARG A 129 12.10 17.80 9.32
CA ARG A 129 12.57 19.03 9.99
C ARG A 129 12.12 20.30 9.25
N LYS A 130 12.31 20.34 7.93
CA LYS A 130 11.93 21.49 7.09
C LYS A 130 10.46 21.84 7.20
N LEU A 131 9.59 20.83 7.27
CA LEU A 131 8.15 21.00 7.35
C LEU A 131 7.61 21.09 8.79
N ASN A 132 8.46 20.88 9.79
CA ASN A 132 8.07 20.71 11.19
C ASN A 132 6.96 19.67 11.37
N LEU A 133 7.05 18.55 10.64
CA LEU A 133 6.11 17.44 10.67
C LEU A 133 6.82 16.14 11.06
N LYS A 134 6.13 15.28 11.78
CA LYS A 134 6.65 13.93 12.07
C LYS A 134 6.66 13.07 10.80
N LYS A 135 7.58 12.11 10.70
CA LYS A 135 7.69 11.23 9.52
C LYS A 135 6.39 10.53 9.15
N TYR A 136 5.63 10.05 10.15
CA TYR A 136 4.35 9.39 9.89
C TYR A 136 3.33 10.33 9.23
N GLU A 137 3.32 11.62 9.61
CA GLU A 137 2.42 12.61 9.00
C GLU A 137 2.79 12.84 7.54
N ILE A 138 4.09 12.96 7.23
CA ILE A 138 4.56 13.11 5.86
C ILE A 138 4.16 11.92 5.01
N CYS A 139 4.47 10.70 5.49
CA CYS A 139 4.16 9.47 4.76
C CYS A 139 2.65 9.30 4.52
N LEU A 140 1.83 9.57 5.53
CA LEU A 140 0.37 9.41 5.43
C LEU A 140 -0.24 10.50 4.54
N ARG A 141 0.11 11.77 4.78
CA ARG A 141 -0.40 12.89 3.97
C ARG A 141 0.03 12.78 2.52
N TYR A 142 1.24 12.30 2.24
CA TYR A 142 1.67 12.04 0.86
C TYR A 142 0.72 11.14 0.09
N VAL A 143 0.27 10.07 0.74
CA VAL A 143 -0.66 9.12 0.11
C VAL A 143 -2.07 9.72 0.03
N LEU A 144 -2.55 10.35 1.10
CA LEU A 144 -3.87 10.97 1.17
C LEU A 144 -4.06 12.15 0.19
N THR A 145 -2.96 12.79 -0.21
CA THR A 145 -3.01 13.92 -1.18
C THR A 145 -3.22 13.45 -2.61
N ASN A 146 -3.00 12.17 -2.89
CA ASN A 146 -3.15 11.64 -4.24
C ASN A 146 -4.63 11.35 -4.53
N SER A 147 -5.21 12.07 -5.48
CA SER A 147 -6.65 12.01 -5.81
C SER A 147 -7.12 10.65 -6.35
N PHE A 148 -6.19 9.81 -6.83
CA PHE A 148 -6.53 8.46 -7.29
C PHE A 148 -6.71 7.45 -6.16
N ILE A 149 -6.32 7.80 -4.92
CA ILE A 149 -6.37 6.85 -3.79
C ILE A 149 -7.70 7.01 -3.05
N ASP A 150 -8.55 6.00 -3.14
CA ASP A 150 -9.85 5.99 -2.46
C ASP A 150 -9.72 5.70 -0.97
N LYS A 151 -8.85 4.75 -0.58
CA LYS A 151 -8.63 4.39 0.82
C LYS A 151 -7.16 4.09 1.12
N VAL A 152 -6.77 4.38 2.35
CA VAL A 152 -5.43 4.10 2.87
C VAL A 152 -5.52 3.05 3.96
N VAL A 153 -4.81 1.93 3.76
CA VAL A 153 -4.76 0.83 4.74
C VAL A 153 -3.49 0.96 5.55
N VAL A 154 -3.65 1.20 6.85
CA VAL A 154 -2.56 1.35 7.81
C VAL A 154 -2.76 0.39 8.98
N GLY A 155 -1.66 -0.11 9.54
CA GLY A 155 -1.65 -0.83 10.81
C GLY A 155 -1.24 0.09 11.95
N SER A 156 -1.71 -0.21 13.15
CA SER A 156 -1.26 0.41 14.40
C SER A 156 -1.12 -0.66 15.47
N ASP A 157 -0.08 -0.55 16.32
CA ASP A 157 0.19 -1.53 17.38
C ASP A 157 -0.52 -1.15 18.70
N ASN A 158 -0.96 0.10 18.81
CA ASN A 158 -1.64 0.59 20.04
C ASN A 158 -2.58 1.76 19.73
N PHE A 159 -3.41 2.08 20.73
CA PHE A 159 -4.41 3.14 20.64
C PHE A 159 -3.81 4.53 20.35
N ASN A 160 -2.67 4.87 20.91
CA ASN A 160 -2.04 6.18 20.70
C ASN A 160 -1.60 6.35 19.25
N GLN A 161 -1.00 5.33 18.64
CA GLN A 161 -0.68 5.33 17.22
C GLN A 161 -1.94 5.48 16.37
N LEU A 162 -2.99 4.71 16.65
CA LEU A 162 -4.26 4.84 15.94
C LEU A 162 -4.81 6.26 16.02
N LYS A 163 -4.85 6.85 17.21
CA LYS A 163 -5.30 8.23 17.44
C LYS A 163 -4.48 9.24 16.64
N GLN A 164 -3.15 9.07 16.58
CA GLN A 164 -2.27 9.93 15.77
C GLN A 164 -2.60 9.82 14.29
N LEU A 165 -2.80 8.60 13.76
CA LEU A 165 -3.11 8.38 12.36
C LEU A 165 -4.47 8.98 11.96
N VAL A 166 -5.51 8.76 12.78
CA VAL A 166 -6.86 9.31 12.53
C VAL A 166 -6.87 10.84 12.60
N ASN A 167 -6.07 11.42 13.48
CA ASN A 167 -5.97 12.88 13.63
C ASN A 167 -5.06 13.53 12.59
N THR A 168 -4.37 12.77 11.75
CA THR A 168 -3.54 13.33 10.68
C THR A 168 -4.43 13.93 9.61
N LYS A 169 -4.52 15.25 9.60
CA LYS A 169 -5.35 16.03 8.66
C LYS A 169 -4.48 16.87 7.73
N GLY A 170 -5.08 17.29 6.63
CA GLY A 170 -4.50 18.26 5.70
C GLY A 170 -3.79 17.62 4.51
N ILE A 171 -3.91 18.33 3.41
CA ILE A 171 -3.25 18.02 2.15
C ILE A 171 -1.81 18.52 2.25
N LEU A 172 -0.87 17.67 1.96
CA LEU A 172 0.52 18.06 1.85
C LEU A 172 0.89 18.11 0.38
N LYS A 173 0.85 19.30 -0.22
CA LYS A 173 1.46 19.52 -1.53
C LYS A 173 2.97 19.39 -1.37
N LEU A 174 3.45 18.16 -1.35
CA LEU A 174 4.89 17.89 -1.36
C LEU A 174 5.36 17.94 -2.80
N ASP A 175 6.36 18.75 -3.06
CA ASP A 175 7.24 18.52 -4.20
C ASP A 175 8.08 17.28 -3.90
N VAL A 176 7.50 16.12 -4.22
CA VAL A 176 8.06 14.80 -3.91
C VAL A 176 9.20 14.42 -4.84
N LYS A 177 9.50 15.26 -5.86
CA LYS A 177 10.66 15.05 -6.75
C LYS A 177 11.94 14.91 -5.94
N ASN A 178 12.01 15.58 -4.77
CA ASN A 178 13.14 15.54 -3.87
C ASN A 178 13.20 14.31 -2.93
N LEU A 179 12.14 13.51 -2.82
CA LEU A 179 12.12 12.31 -1.97
C LEU A 179 12.71 11.07 -2.61
N ASN A 180 13.42 11.22 -3.73
CA ASN A 180 14.16 10.13 -4.39
C ASN A 180 13.43 8.79 -4.37
N ALA A 181 12.29 8.73 -5.09
CA ALA A 181 11.56 7.49 -5.30
C ALA A 181 12.49 6.34 -5.69
N SER A 182 12.23 5.15 -5.20
CA SER A 182 13.02 3.97 -5.51
C SER A 182 12.28 3.05 -6.45
N THR A 183 13.01 2.42 -7.36
CA THR A 183 12.55 1.27 -8.15
C THR A 183 13.18 -0.04 -7.65
N GLU A 184 14.04 0.05 -6.64
CA GLU A 184 14.73 -1.11 -6.08
C GLU A 184 13.79 -1.98 -5.25
N ILE A 185 13.39 -3.11 -5.81
CA ILE A 185 12.42 -4.05 -5.24
C ILE A 185 12.82 -4.49 -3.82
N ASN A 186 14.12 -4.68 -3.56
CA ASN A 186 14.61 -5.07 -2.24
C ASN A 186 14.41 -3.97 -1.16
N LEU A 187 14.20 -2.72 -1.55
CA LEU A 187 13.83 -1.67 -0.61
C LEU A 187 12.31 -1.57 -0.44
N ILE A 188 11.58 -1.52 -1.56
CA ILE A 188 10.18 -1.11 -1.58
C ILE A 188 9.17 -2.26 -1.50
N ASN A 189 9.62 -3.53 -1.63
CA ASN A 189 8.74 -4.69 -1.56
C ASN A 189 9.00 -5.54 -0.31
N PRO A 190 8.19 -5.39 0.76
CA PRO A 190 8.36 -6.17 1.98
C PRO A 190 8.26 -7.70 1.82
N SER A 191 7.65 -8.20 0.75
CA SER A 191 7.60 -9.65 0.50
C SER A 191 8.99 -10.25 0.22
N LYS A 192 9.95 -9.42 -0.21
CA LYS A 192 11.34 -9.81 -0.44
C LYS A 192 12.24 -9.73 0.81
N TRP A 193 11.70 -9.34 1.96
CA TRP A 193 12.45 -9.14 3.21
C TRP A 193 12.46 -10.39 4.12
N GLN A 194 12.28 -11.60 3.59
CA GLN A 194 12.08 -12.81 4.39
C GLN A 194 13.17 -13.05 5.44
N ASN A 195 14.42 -12.68 5.15
CA ASN A 195 15.55 -12.81 6.09
C ASN A 195 15.75 -11.57 6.99
N ILE A 196 14.97 -10.51 6.83
CA ILE A 196 15.14 -9.23 7.51
C ILE A 196 14.06 -9.03 8.60
N LYS A 197 12.95 -9.75 8.50
CA LYS A 197 11.77 -9.58 9.38
C LYS A 197 12.04 -9.81 10.87
N ARG A 198 13.08 -10.55 11.22
CA ARG A 198 13.46 -10.81 12.63
C ARG A 198 14.05 -9.59 13.34
N GLY A 199 14.59 -8.61 12.62
CA GLY A 199 15.19 -7.40 13.20
C GLY A 199 14.33 -6.14 13.14
N ILE A 200 13.10 -6.22 12.57
CA ILE A 200 12.17 -5.07 12.48
C ILE A 200 11.14 -5.08 13.63
N LYS A 201 11.03 -6.19 14.37
CA LYS A 201 10.06 -6.38 15.46
C LYS A 201 10.59 -6.07 16.87
N GLU A 202 11.87 -5.76 17.01
CA GLU A 202 12.49 -5.26 18.23
C GLU A 202 12.70 -3.72 18.05
#